data_1ca1f106d395c57c19d834a947518a78
#
_entry.id   1ca1f106d395c57c19d834a947518a78
#
_cell.length_a   1.000
_cell.length_b   1.000
_cell.length_c   1.000
_cell.angle_alpha   90.00
_cell.angle_beta   90.00
_cell.angle_gamma   90.00
#
_symmetry.space_group_name_H-M   'P 1'
#
loop_
_entity.id
_entity.type
_entity.pdbx_description
1 polymer ?
#
loop_
_entity_poly.entity_id
_entity_poly.type
_entity_poly.pdbx_seq_one_letter_code
_entity_poly.pdbx_strand_id
1 'polypeptide(L)'
;MKSYSKFQNYLSLLMFITINILFYFKYLSKISIACGAITSVLYILFIIFLFKYKPTFGRKLVNVGIITFIIATSSLLFFIPKEIFTADRWIIIDLFWDSVSNGLYPYAEKTSIGNYPGAMPFYFLLCYPFYCIREIGFITVISIALLAFHFKRKSVQSYSLFFILSISSLCIYWEIFSRSTILINAVLFTLFLLYLERFRTFSTRQLIWSAVIGGLLFSIRNVFVLPLIVWGLYQLFQEKTSPKKIFLWGFVFLLSFAITFVPFIWLYPDEFWEVNPFSTQSSLVSFHFIVLFVLIAIAGSFFCRNYNDVRFFSVLLL
;
A
#
# COMPACT_ATOMS: atom_id res chain seq x y z
N MET A 1 -10.61 3.80 -27.37
CA MET A 1 -10.83 3.94 -25.91
C MET A 1 -11.40 2.67 -25.23
N LYS A 2 -12.50 2.05 -25.68
CA LYS A 2 -13.04 0.81 -25.07
C LYS A 2 -12.06 -0.38 -25.03
N SER A 3 -11.17 -0.54 -26.02
CA SER A 3 -10.19 -1.62 -26.08
C SER A 3 -9.11 -1.49 -25.00
N TYR A 4 -8.57 -0.28 -24.78
CA TYR A 4 -7.52 -0.01 -23.79
C TYR A 4 -8.02 -0.22 -22.34
N SER A 5 -9.22 0.26 -22.01
CA SER A 5 -9.84 0.01 -20.71
C SER A 5 -10.08 -1.49 -20.44
N LYS A 6 -10.40 -2.27 -21.47
CA LYS A 6 -10.50 -3.74 -21.32
C LYS A 6 -9.15 -4.37 -21.00
N PHE A 7 -8.08 -3.96 -21.70
CA PHE A 7 -6.73 -4.45 -21.43
C PHE A 7 -6.30 -4.18 -19.99
N GLN A 8 -6.49 -2.95 -19.49
CA GLN A 8 -6.18 -2.59 -18.10
C GLN A 8 -6.91 -3.49 -17.10
N ASN A 9 -8.21 -3.76 -17.34
CA ASN A 9 -9.01 -4.62 -16.47
C ASN A 9 -8.52 -6.07 -16.49
N TYR A 10 -8.15 -6.60 -17.67
CA TYR A 10 -7.62 -7.96 -17.77
C TYR A 10 -6.24 -8.08 -17.12
N LEU A 11 -5.37 -7.09 -17.26
CA LEU A 11 -4.05 -7.12 -16.63
C LEU A 11 -4.16 -7.04 -15.10
N SER A 12 -5.01 -6.14 -14.57
CA SER A 12 -5.26 -6.06 -13.13
C SER A 12 -5.83 -7.37 -12.57
N LEU A 13 -6.73 -8.00 -13.30
CA LEU A 13 -7.28 -9.31 -12.95
C LEU A 13 -6.20 -10.38 -12.96
N LEU A 14 -5.37 -10.41 -13.99
CA LEU A 14 -4.26 -11.35 -14.12
C LEU A 14 -3.29 -11.20 -12.93
N MET A 15 -2.90 -9.98 -12.58
CA MET A 15 -2.02 -9.72 -11.43
C MET A 15 -2.65 -10.22 -10.12
N PHE A 16 -3.94 -9.94 -9.88
CA PHE A 16 -4.65 -10.42 -8.70
C PHE A 16 -4.69 -11.95 -8.63
N ILE A 17 -4.99 -12.62 -9.75
CA ILE A 17 -4.99 -14.08 -9.86
C ILE A 17 -3.58 -14.62 -9.58
N THR A 18 -2.56 -14.08 -10.22
CA THR A 18 -1.17 -14.55 -10.10
C THR A 18 -0.69 -14.47 -8.65
N ILE A 19 -0.90 -13.34 -7.97
CA ILE A 19 -0.51 -13.20 -6.56
C ILE A 19 -1.18 -14.26 -5.70
N ASN A 20 -2.49 -14.44 -5.83
CA ASN A 20 -3.20 -15.41 -5.02
C ASN A 20 -2.80 -16.86 -5.33
N ILE A 21 -2.58 -17.20 -6.61
CA ILE A 21 -2.08 -18.55 -7.00
C ILE A 21 -0.73 -18.83 -6.35
N LEU A 22 0.20 -17.85 -6.38
CA LEU A 22 1.51 -18.01 -5.74
C LEU A 22 1.37 -18.31 -4.25
N PHE A 23 0.42 -17.66 -3.55
CA PHE A 23 0.14 -17.96 -2.15
C PHE A 23 -0.51 -19.31 -1.95
N TYR A 24 -1.54 -19.66 -2.74
CA TYR A 24 -2.18 -20.98 -2.68
C TYR A 24 -1.17 -22.10 -2.92
N PHE A 25 -0.38 -21.98 -3.99
CA PHE A 25 0.64 -22.97 -4.31
C PHE A 25 1.71 -23.05 -3.21
N LYS A 26 2.28 -21.92 -2.78
CA LYS A 26 3.33 -21.87 -1.75
C LYS A 26 2.93 -22.55 -0.44
N TYR A 27 1.69 -22.33 0.01
CA TYR A 27 1.27 -22.83 1.34
C TYR A 27 0.64 -24.21 1.28
N LEU A 28 -0.14 -24.52 0.26
CA LEU A 28 -0.81 -25.82 0.15
C LEU A 28 0.09 -26.90 -0.45
N SER A 29 1.14 -26.55 -1.20
CA SER A 29 2.16 -27.52 -1.62
C SER A 29 2.98 -28.07 -0.45
N LYS A 30 2.96 -27.41 0.73
CA LYS A 30 3.53 -27.98 1.96
C LYS A 30 2.78 -29.23 2.44
N ILE A 31 1.49 -29.39 2.08
CA ILE A 31 0.71 -30.60 2.34
C ILE A 31 1.02 -31.64 1.25
N SER A 32 0.84 -31.27 -0.02
CA SER A 32 1.29 -32.02 -1.18
C SER A 32 1.33 -31.11 -2.42
N ILE A 33 2.23 -31.38 -3.37
CA ILE A 33 2.32 -30.62 -4.63
C ILE A 33 0.99 -30.70 -5.38
N ALA A 34 0.34 -31.84 -5.38
CA ALA A 34 -0.98 -32.02 -6.01
C ALA A 34 -2.05 -31.13 -5.37
N CYS A 35 -2.05 -30.99 -4.05
CA CYS A 35 -2.97 -30.11 -3.33
C CYS A 35 -2.76 -28.65 -3.74
N GLY A 36 -1.51 -28.18 -3.80
CA GLY A 36 -1.17 -26.83 -4.27
C GLY A 36 -1.60 -26.57 -5.71
N ALA A 37 -1.39 -27.54 -6.62
CA ALA A 37 -1.77 -27.41 -8.02
C ALA A 37 -3.30 -27.40 -8.20
N ILE A 38 -4.02 -28.36 -7.60
CA ILE A 38 -5.47 -28.47 -7.70
C ILE A 38 -6.16 -27.21 -7.17
N THR A 39 -5.77 -26.74 -5.99
CA THR A 39 -6.36 -25.52 -5.40
C THR A 39 -6.09 -24.28 -6.21
N SER A 40 -4.90 -24.16 -6.81
CA SER A 40 -4.56 -23.07 -7.73
C SER A 40 -5.47 -23.07 -8.96
N VAL A 41 -5.70 -24.22 -9.58
CA VAL A 41 -6.62 -24.37 -10.71
C VAL A 41 -8.05 -24.06 -10.31
N LEU A 42 -8.53 -24.58 -9.19
CA LEU A 42 -9.87 -24.29 -8.67
C LEU A 42 -10.07 -22.78 -8.40
N TYR A 43 -9.05 -22.12 -7.87
CA TYR A 43 -9.11 -20.68 -7.64
C TYR A 43 -9.20 -19.90 -8.96
N ILE A 44 -8.44 -20.27 -9.99
CA ILE A 44 -8.55 -19.66 -11.32
C ILE A 44 -9.97 -19.78 -11.86
N LEU A 45 -10.52 -21.00 -11.84
CA LEU A 45 -11.88 -21.27 -12.30
C LEU A 45 -12.92 -20.48 -11.53
N PHE A 46 -12.76 -20.38 -10.19
CA PHE A 46 -13.61 -19.58 -9.33
C PHE A 46 -13.57 -18.09 -9.72
N ILE A 47 -12.40 -17.52 -9.94
CA ILE A 47 -12.28 -16.09 -10.33
C ILE A 47 -12.88 -15.88 -11.73
N ILE A 48 -12.63 -16.76 -12.69
CA ILE A 48 -13.24 -16.67 -14.02
C ILE A 48 -14.79 -16.70 -13.91
N PHE A 49 -15.32 -17.62 -13.08
CA PHE A 49 -16.75 -17.70 -12.79
C PHE A 49 -17.29 -16.38 -12.22
N LEU A 50 -16.61 -15.81 -11.21
CA LEU A 50 -17.01 -14.53 -10.59
C LEU A 50 -17.08 -13.38 -11.62
N PHE A 51 -16.09 -13.28 -12.49
CA PHE A 51 -16.05 -12.21 -13.49
C PHE A 51 -17.03 -12.43 -14.66
N LYS A 52 -17.40 -13.68 -14.93
CA LYS A 52 -18.41 -14.01 -15.94
C LYS A 52 -19.83 -13.73 -15.41
N TYR A 53 -20.16 -14.20 -14.22
CA TYR A 53 -21.53 -14.13 -13.68
C TYR A 53 -21.78 -12.89 -12.83
N LYS A 54 -20.73 -12.27 -12.29
CA LYS A 54 -20.77 -11.04 -11.50
C LYS A 54 -21.88 -11.06 -10.43
N PRO A 55 -21.84 -12.01 -9.50
CA PRO A 55 -22.88 -12.16 -8.49
C PRO A 55 -23.04 -10.88 -7.69
N THR A 56 -24.30 -10.53 -7.41
CA THR A 56 -24.64 -9.33 -6.65
C THR A 56 -25.43 -9.74 -5.41
N PHE A 57 -24.99 -9.26 -4.26
CA PHE A 57 -25.64 -9.45 -2.98
C PHE A 57 -26.25 -8.13 -2.51
N GLY A 58 -27.35 -8.18 -1.78
CA GLY A 58 -27.92 -6.99 -1.18
C GLY A 58 -26.91 -6.28 -0.26
N ARG A 59 -26.92 -4.93 -0.28
CA ARG A 59 -25.96 -4.14 0.53
C ARG A 59 -25.95 -4.50 2.02
N LYS A 60 -27.11 -4.87 2.58
CA LYS A 60 -27.23 -5.31 3.99
C LYS A 60 -26.40 -6.58 4.22
N LEU A 61 -26.54 -7.58 3.34
CA LEU A 61 -25.83 -8.85 3.44
C LEU A 61 -24.30 -8.63 3.32
N VAL A 62 -23.87 -7.82 2.35
CA VAL A 62 -22.43 -7.48 2.19
C VAL A 62 -21.90 -6.74 3.42
N ASN A 63 -22.65 -5.79 3.99
CA ASN A 63 -22.25 -5.12 5.23
C ASN A 63 -22.07 -6.11 6.38
N VAL A 64 -23.04 -7.00 6.61
CA VAL A 64 -22.94 -8.04 7.65
C VAL A 64 -21.73 -8.93 7.39
N GLY A 65 -21.55 -9.40 6.16
CA GLY A 65 -20.40 -10.26 5.80
C GLY A 65 -19.05 -9.58 6.05
N ILE A 66 -18.89 -8.29 5.68
CA ILE A 66 -17.65 -7.54 5.92
C ILE A 66 -17.43 -7.32 7.42
N ILE A 67 -18.46 -6.96 8.18
CA ILE A 67 -18.34 -6.78 9.63
C ILE A 67 -17.94 -8.11 10.29
N THR A 68 -18.58 -9.21 9.90
CA THR A 68 -18.23 -10.54 10.40
C THR A 68 -16.79 -10.92 10.04
N PHE A 69 -16.35 -10.62 8.80
CA PHE A 69 -14.96 -10.86 8.36
C PHE A 69 -13.96 -10.05 9.19
N ILE A 70 -14.24 -8.77 9.43
CA ILE A 70 -13.40 -7.89 10.26
C ILE A 70 -13.32 -8.42 11.71
N ILE A 71 -14.46 -8.74 12.32
CA ILE A 71 -14.49 -9.26 13.69
C ILE A 71 -13.76 -10.59 13.78
N ALA A 72 -14.02 -11.53 12.86
CA ALA A 72 -13.40 -12.84 12.85
C ALA A 72 -11.87 -12.73 12.69
N THR A 73 -11.39 -11.94 11.72
CA THR A 73 -9.94 -11.76 11.51
C THR A 73 -9.28 -11.03 12.68
N SER A 74 -9.94 -10.03 13.26
CA SER A 74 -9.44 -9.34 14.46
C SER A 74 -9.35 -10.29 15.67
N SER A 75 -10.36 -11.14 15.87
CA SER A 75 -10.33 -12.12 16.96
C SER A 75 -9.23 -13.15 16.75
N LEU A 76 -9.05 -13.64 15.52
CA LEU A 76 -8.01 -14.63 15.20
C LEU A 76 -6.58 -14.08 15.43
N LEU A 77 -6.36 -12.77 15.35
CA LEU A 77 -5.05 -12.17 15.68
C LEU A 77 -4.59 -12.48 17.11
N PHE A 78 -5.51 -12.63 18.06
CA PHE A 78 -5.18 -12.98 19.45
C PHE A 78 -4.86 -14.47 19.65
N PHE A 79 -5.31 -15.34 18.73
CA PHE A 79 -5.09 -16.78 18.83
C PHE A 79 -3.91 -17.26 17.99
N ILE A 80 -3.54 -16.54 16.94
CA ILE A 80 -2.44 -16.91 16.04
C ILE A 80 -1.16 -16.21 16.48
N PRO A 81 -0.15 -16.94 17.01
CA PRO A 81 1.12 -16.35 17.41
C PRO A 81 1.81 -15.64 16.25
N LYS A 82 2.45 -14.49 16.55
CA LYS A 82 3.15 -13.67 15.54
C LYS A 82 4.31 -14.43 14.90
N GLU A 83 4.95 -15.27 15.67
CA GLU A 83 6.19 -15.99 15.35
C GLU A 83 5.98 -17.10 14.32
N ILE A 84 4.73 -17.57 14.10
CA ILE A 84 4.42 -18.57 13.06
C ILE A 84 4.80 -18.05 11.66
N PHE A 85 4.66 -16.76 11.46
CA PHE A 85 5.01 -16.10 10.20
C PHE A 85 6.37 -15.41 10.37
N THR A 86 7.40 -15.94 9.72
CA THR A 86 8.77 -15.39 9.73
C THR A 86 8.88 -14.10 8.92
N ALA A 87 8.06 -13.11 9.25
CA ALA A 87 8.09 -11.79 8.62
C ALA A 87 8.57 -10.78 9.67
N ASP A 88 9.67 -10.08 9.40
CA ASP A 88 10.27 -9.12 10.32
C ASP A 88 9.53 -7.77 10.40
N ARG A 89 8.42 -7.62 9.68
CA ARG A 89 7.70 -6.36 9.53
C ARG A 89 7.16 -5.79 10.84
N TRP A 90 6.62 -6.63 11.71
CA TRP A 90 6.17 -6.23 13.02
C TRP A 90 7.34 -6.07 14.00
N ILE A 91 8.38 -6.90 13.86
CA ILE A 91 9.60 -6.83 14.68
C ILE A 91 10.30 -5.47 14.49
N ILE A 92 10.37 -4.97 13.24
CA ILE A 92 10.94 -3.65 12.95
C ILE A 92 10.18 -2.52 13.67
N ILE A 93 8.86 -2.63 13.79
CA ILE A 93 8.05 -1.61 14.46
C ILE A 93 8.24 -1.66 15.96
N ASP A 94 8.23 -2.86 16.55
CA ASP A 94 8.49 -3.05 17.98
C ASP A 94 9.90 -2.54 18.33
N LEU A 95 10.92 -2.97 17.58
CA LEU A 95 12.31 -2.54 17.76
C LEU A 95 12.48 -1.02 17.71
N PHE A 96 11.88 -0.39 16.69
CA PHE A 96 11.95 1.06 16.52
C PHE A 96 11.39 1.82 17.74
N TRP A 97 10.21 1.44 18.21
CA TRP A 97 9.57 2.13 19.33
C TRP A 97 10.17 1.75 20.68
N ASP A 98 10.68 0.54 20.84
CA ASP A 98 11.43 0.14 22.03
C ASP A 98 12.75 0.93 22.13
N SER A 99 13.47 1.14 21.01
CA SER A 99 14.66 2.00 20.97
C SER A 99 14.33 3.45 21.33
N VAL A 100 13.29 4.04 20.74
CA VAL A 100 12.83 5.39 21.09
C VAL A 100 12.49 5.50 22.58
N SER A 101 11.82 4.51 23.16
CA SER A 101 11.43 4.50 24.58
C SER A 101 12.64 4.42 25.50
N ASN A 102 13.73 3.82 25.05
CA ASN A 102 14.98 3.72 25.78
C ASN A 102 15.96 4.89 25.50
N GLY A 103 15.54 5.90 24.73
CA GLY A 103 16.39 7.04 24.36
C GLY A 103 17.53 6.68 23.40
N LEU A 104 17.40 5.56 22.67
CA LEU A 104 18.37 5.09 21.69
C LEU A 104 17.96 5.51 20.28
N TYR A 105 18.96 5.61 19.38
CA TYR A 105 18.69 5.91 17.98
C TYR A 105 17.97 4.74 17.28
N PRO A 106 16.71 4.92 16.81
CA PRO A 106 15.85 3.81 16.44
C PRO A 106 16.20 3.13 15.10
N TYR A 107 17.09 3.71 14.29
CA TYR A 107 17.52 3.12 13.02
C TYR A 107 18.84 2.33 13.13
N ALA A 108 19.53 2.39 14.27
CA ALA A 108 20.83 1.73 14.45
C ALA A 108 20.73 0.23 14.76
N GLU A 109 19.60 -0.21 15.32
CA GLU A 109 19.44 -1.60 15.73
C GLU A 109 18.95 -2.49 14.59
N LYS A 110 19.50 -3.72 14.55
CA LYS A 110 19.07 -4.74 13.59
C LYS A 110 18.04 -5.67 14.20
N THR A 111 17.10 -6.11 13.38
CA THR A 111 16.21 -7.20 13.74
C THR A 111 16.99 -8.51 13.94
N SER A 112 16.35 -9.50 14.55
CA SER A 112 16.90 -10.87 14.71
C SER A 112 17.27 -11.53 13.37
N ILE A 113 16.77 -11.01 12.24
CA ILE A 113 17.08 -11.48 10.88
C ILE A 113 18.21 -10.66 10.23
N GLY A 114 18.72 -9.64 10.93
CA GLY A 114 19.85 -8.82 10.48
C GLY A 114 19.48 -7.57 9.66
N ASN A 115 18.20 -7.23 9.54
CA ASN A 115 17.74 -6.07 8.78
C ASN A 115 17.64 -4.83 9.66
N TYR A 116 18.10 -3.68 9.15
CA TYR A 116 17.83 -2.37 9.75
C TYR A 116 16.39 -1.89 9.47
N PRO A 117 15.82 -1.03 10.33
CA PRO A 117 14.59 -0.34 10.03
C PRO A 117 14.74 0.54 8.76
N GLY A 118 14.16 0.09 7.64
CA GLY A 118 14.28 0.79 6.35
C GLY A 118 13.08 1.66 6.00
N ALA A 119 12.01 1.65 6.81
CA ALA A 119 10.85 2.51 6.57
C ALA A 119 11.14 3.95 6.99
N MET A 120 10.47 4.91 6.36
CA MET A 120 10.61 6.34 6.67
C MET A 120 9.87 6.71 7.96
N PRO A 121 10.18 7.85 8.62
CA PRO A 121 9.68 8.18 9.96
C PRO A 121 8.15 8.15 10.13
N PHE A 122 7.39 8.67 9.17
CA PHE A 122 5.93 8.70 9.30
C PHE A 122 5.29 7.31 9.29
N TYR A 123 5.95 6.32 8.69
CA TYR A 123 5.52 4.93 8.77
C TYR A 123 5.43 4.44 10.23
N PHE A 124 6.46 4.70 11.02
CA PHE A 124 6.48 4.28 12.42
C PHE A 124 5.43 5.03 13.24
N LEU A 125 5.26 6.34 12.98
CA LEU A 125 4.22 7.12 13.62
C LEU A 125 2.80 6.59 13.31
N LEU A 126 2.55 6.17 12.05
CA LEU A 126 1.30 5.53 11.65
C LEU A 126 1.06 4.20 12.40
N CYS A 127 2.13 3.46 12.68
CA CYS A 127 2.07 2.18 13.38
C CYS A 127 2.02 2.32 14.91
N TYR A 128 2.35 3.49 15.46
CA TYR A 128 2.46 3.71 16.92
C TYR A 128 1.23 3.29 17.73
N PRO A 129 -0.02 3.64 17.35
CA PRO A 129 -1.20 3.20 18.11
C PRO A 129 -1.31 1.67 18.23
N PHE A 130 -0.86 0.95 17.19
CA PHE A 130 -0.90 -0.52 17.14
C PHE A 130 0.25 -1.16 17.90
N TYR A 131 1.40 -0.48 17.97
CA TYR A 131 2.48 -0.83 18.88
C TYR A 131 2.02 -0.72 20.36
N CYS A 132 1.33 0.36 20.74
CA CYS A 132 0.82 0.55 22.10
C CYS A 132 -0.13 -0.57 22.55
N ILE A 133 -0.98 -1.09 21.64
CA ILE A 133 -1.88 -2.22 21.93
C ILE A 133 -1.22 -3.59 21.68
N ARG A 134 0.08 -3.62 21.29
CA ARG A 134 0.88 -4.82 21.03
C ARG A 134 0.34 -5.72 19.92
N GLU A 135 -0.52 -5.21 19.02
CA GLU A 135 -1.06 -5.96 17.89
C GLU A 135 -1.09 -5.12 16.60
N ILE A 136 -0.03 -5.25 15.81
CA ILE A 136 0.16 -4.53 14.54
C ILE A 136 -0.83 -5.00 13.45
N GLY A 137 -1.33 -6.23 13.52
CA GLY A 137 -2.25 -6.79 12.51
C GLY A 137 -3.55 -6.00 12.33
N PHE A 138 -3.97 -5.25 13.35
CA PHE A 138 -5.16 -4.38 13.24
C PHE A 138 -5.03 -3.32 12.15
N ILE A 139 -3.81 -2.86 11.83
CA ILE A 139 -3.60 -1.86 10.76
C ILE A 139 -4.02 -2.43 9.39
N THR A 140 -3.80 -3.73 9.17
CA THR A 140 -4.22 -4.42 7.95
C THR A 140 -5.73 -4.62 7.90
N VAL A 141 -6.34 -4.95 9.05
CA VAL A 141 -7.81 -5.05 9.15
C VAL A 141 -8.47 -3.69 8.88
N ILE A 142 -7.91 -2.60 9.40
CA ILE A 142 -8.38 -1.23 9.11
C ILE A 142 -8.28 -0.92 7.60
N SER A 143 -7.27 -1.41 6.92
CA SER A 143 -7.15 -1.24 5.46
C SER A 143 -8.34 -1.82 4.72
N ILE A 144 -8.80 -3.00 5.13
CA ILE A 144 -9.98 -3.66 4.55
C ILE A 144 -11.25 -2.84 4.86
N ALA A 145 -11.37 -2.31 6.08
CA ALA A 145 -12.49 -1.45 6.45
C ALA A 145 -12.53 -0.16 5.60
N LEU A 146 -11.38 0.48 5.35
CA LEU A 146 -11.26 1.66 4.48
C LEU A 146 -11.67 1.35 3.04
N LEU A 147 -11.20 0.23 2.49
CA LEU A 147 -11.61 -0.22 1.16
C LEU A 147 -13.10 -0.54 1.11
N ALA A 148 -13.63 -1.24 2.12
CA ALA A 148 -15.06 -1.54 2.22
C ALA A 148 -15.90 -0.26 2.22
N PHE A 149 -15.48 0.75 2.98
CA PHE A 149 -16.15 2.06 3.01
C PHE A 149 -16.10 2.76 1.65
N HIS A 150 -14.97 2.68 0.94
CA HIS A 150 -14.85 3.20 -0.42
C HIS A 150 -15.80 2.48 -1.38
N PHE A 151 -15.79 1.14 -1.41
CA PHE A 151 -16.60 0.35 -2.33
C PHE A 151 -18.11 0.39 -2.01
N LYS A 152 -18.48 0.57 -0.74
CA LYS A 152 -19.88 0.78 -0.32
C LYS A 152 -20.54 1.97 -1.03
N ARG A 153 -19.74 2.99 -1.41
CA ARG A 153 -20.19 4.19 -2.14
C ARG A 153 -20.28 3.98 -3.66
N LYS A 154 -19.82 2.85 -4.17
CA LYS A 154 -19.88 2.45 -5.57
C LYS A 154 -21.16 1.65 -5.86
N SER A 155 -21.21 0.97 -7.00
CA SER A 155 -22.32 0.09 -7.35
C SER A 155 -22.41 -1.11 -6.39
N VAL A 156 -23.62 -1.65 -6.21
CA VAL A 156 -23.84 -2.88 -5.41
C VAL A 156 -22.99 -4.02 -5.93
N GLN A 157 -22.83 -4.13 -7.24
CA GLN A 157 -22.01 -5.14 -7.89
C GLN A 157 -20.52 -5.01 -7.52
N SER A 158 -19.96 -3.79 -7.57
CA SER A 158 -18.56 -3.55 -7.19
C SER A 158 -18.31 -3.87 -5.71
N TYR A 159 -19.30 -3.57 -4.86
CA TYR A 159 -19.21 -3.84 -3.43
C TYR A 159 -19.29 -5.34 -3.13
N SER A 160 -20.17 -6.08 -3.83
CA SER A 160 -20.27 -7.53 -3.73
C SER A 160 -18.98 -8.22 -4.21
N LEU A 161 -18.42 -7.77 -5.34
CA LEU A 161 -17.15 -8.31 -5.85
C LEU A 161 -16.00 -8.04 -4.87
N PHE A 162 -15.90 -6.82 -4.34
CA PHE A 162 -14.89 -6.50 -3.31
C PHE A 162 -14.99 -7.47 -2.12
N PHE A 163 -16.18 -7.70 -1.59
CA PHE A 163 -16.41 -8.63 -0.49
C PHE A 163 -15.94 -10.04 -0.82
N ILE A 164 -16.38 -10.59 -1.97
CA ILE A 164 -16.02 -11.96 -2.37
C ILE A 164 -14.49 -12.08 -2.57
N LEU A 165 -13.88 -11.10 -3.25
CA LEU A 165 -12.44 -11.10 -3.49
C LEU A 165 -11.65 -10.99 -2.17
N SER A 166 -12.16 -10.22 -1.20
CA SER A 166 -11.50 -10.08 0.10
C SER A 166 -11.51 -11.40 0.88
N ILE A 167 -12.64 -12.11 0.95
CA ILE A 167 -12.74 -13.36 1.71
C ILE A 167 -12.10 -14.55 0.99
N SER A 168 -11.93 -14.50 -0.33
CA SER A 168 -11.30 -15.57 -1.10
C SER A 168 -9.80 -15.38 -1.30
N SER A 169 -9.23 -14.24 -0.94
CA SER A 169 -7.82 -13.94 -1.17
C SER A 169 -6.93 -14.44 -0.03
N LEU A 170 -6.17 -15.50 -0.29
CA LEU A 170 -5.19 -16.01 0.67
C LEU A 170 -4.10 -14.98 0.99
N CYS A 171 -3.77 -14.12 0.00
CA CYS A 171 -2.84 -13.01 0.20
C CYS A 171 -3.32 -12.05 1.31
N ILE A 172 -4.62 -11.71 1.37
CA ILE A 172 -5.18 -10.85 2.42
C ILE A 172 -5.05 -11.50 3.80
N TYR A 173 -5.36 -12.78 3.93
CA TYR A 173 -5.17 -13.49 5.20
C TYR A 173 -3.69 -13.51 5.61
N TRP A 174 -2.79 -13.73 4.65
CA TRP A 174 -1.36 -13.69 4.95
C TRP A 174 -0.93 -12.29 5.42
N GLU A 175 -1.37 -11.22 4.77
CA GLU A 175 -1.08 -9.84 5.18
C GLU A 175 -1.58 -9.54 6.61
N ILE A 176 -2.77 -10.05 6.99
CA ILE A 176 -3.32 -9.88 8.34
C ILE A 176 -2.47 -10.63 9.36
N PHE A 177 -2.27 -11.94 9.15
CA PHE A 177 -1.66 -12.80 10.16
C PHE A 177 -0.14 -12.70 10.23
N SER A 178 0.53 -12.27 9.18
CA SER A 178 1.96 -11.88 9.23
C SER A 178 2.18 -10.46 9.78
N ARG A 179 1.13 -9.78 10.22
CA ARG A 179 1.16 -8.39 10.71
C ARG A 179 1.83 -7.44 9.70
N SER A 180 1.58 -7.68 8.42
CA SER A 180 2.14 -6.87 7.35
C SER A 180 1.43 -5.53 7.25
N THR A 181 2.17 -4.50 6.86
CA THR A 181 1.66 -3.14 6.68
C THR A 181 1.60 -2.72 5.21
N ILE A 182 1.89 -3.64 4.28
CA ILE A 182 1.91 -3.30 2.84
C ILE A 182 0.51 -2.88 2.38
N LEU A 183 -0.52 -3.59 2.83
CA LEU A 183 -1.89 -3.30 2.41
C LEU A 183 -2.34 -1.90 2.82
N ILE A 184 -2.06 -1.46 4.08
CA ILE A 184 -2.45 -0.10 4.50
C ILE A 184 -1.72 0.96 3.68
N ASN A 185 -0.43 0.76 3.39
CA ASN A 185 0.35 1.70 2.62
C ASN A 185 -0.23 1.85 1.20
N ALA A 186 -0.55 0.74 0.54
CA ALA A 186 -1.17 0.74 -0.78
C ALA A 186 -2.58 1.37 -0.77
N VAL A 187 -3.39 1.08 0.27
CA VAL A 187 -4.75 1.62 0.41
C VAL A 187 -4.72 3.12 0.64
N LEU A 188 -3.93 3.62 1.58
CA LEU A 188 -3.83 5.06 1.87
C LEU A 188 -3.37 5.82 0.63
N PHE A 189 -2.35 5.31 -0.06
CA PHE A 189 -1.85 5.95 -1.26
C PHE A 189 -2.86 5.90 -2.42
N THR A 190 -3.58 4.79 -2.60
CA THR A 190 -4.65 4.69 -3.62
C THR A 190 -5.79 5.68 -3.34
N LEU A 191 -6.23 5.78 -2.07
CA LEU A 191 -7.26 6.74 -1.67
C LEU A 191 -6.77 8.19 -1.87
N PHE A 192 -5.50 8.45 -1.62
CA PHE A 192 -4.88 9.74 -1.89
C PHE A 192 -4.86 10.08 -3.38
N LEU A 193 -4.48 9.14 -4.26
CA LEU A 193 -4.56 9.35 -5.72
C LEU A 193 -5.99 9.63 -6.19
N LEU A 194 -6.98 8.93 -5.62
CA LEU A 194 -8.41 9.20 -5.90
C LEU A 194 -8.83 10.60 -5.45
N TYR A 195 -8.28 11.09 -4.35
CA TYR A 195 -8.51 12.47 -3.91
C TYR A 195 -7.87 13.48 -4.87
N LEU A 196 -6.66 13.20 -5.35
CA LEU A 196 -5.93 14.05 -6.29
C LEU A 196 -6.59 14.15 -7.69
N GLU A 197 -7.57 13.31 -8.04
CA GLU A 197 -8.34 13.47 -9.28
C GLU A 197 -8.99 14.85 -9.40
N ARG A 198 -9.29 15.48 -8.27
CA ARG A 198 -9.90 16.82 -8.22
C ARG A 198 -8.89 17.95 -8.11
N PHE A 199 -7.60 17.68 -8.26
CA PHE A 199 -6.52 18.66 -8.01
C PHE A 199 -6.70 19.97 -8.77
N ARG A 200 -7.17 19.91 -10.01
CA ARG A 200 -7.39 21.11 -10.83
C ARG A 200 -8.33 22.12 -10.18
N THR A 201 -9.35 21.63 -9.46
CA THR A 201 -10.38 22.46 -8.80
C THR A 201 -10.02 22.82 -7.36
N PHE A 202 -8.88 22.39 -6.85
CA PHE A 202 -8.49 22.65 -5.46
C PHE A 202 -8.35 24.15 -5.19
N SER A 203 -8.96 24.61 -4.10
CA SER A 203 -8.62 25.86 -3.45
C SER A 203 -7.20 25.83 -2.89
N THR A 204 -6.61 26.97 -2.59
CA THR A 204 -5.27 27.07 -1.99
C THR A 204 -5.15 26.23 -0.71
N ARG A 205 -6.18 26.25 0.15
CA ARG A 205 -6.22 25.44 1.37
C ARG A 205 -6.21 23.93 1.08
N GLN A 206 -7.01 23.47 0.12
CA GLN A 206 -7.04 22.06 -0.30
C GLN A 206 -5.72 21.64 -0.93
N LEU A 207 -5.08 22.52 -1.70
CA LEU A 207 -3.78 22.29 -2.29
C LEU A 207 -2.73 22.09 -1.20
N ILE A 208 -2.64 22.97 -0.20
CA ILE A 208 -1.69 22.87 0.89
C ILE A 208 -1.91 21.58 1.68
N TRP A 209 -3.16 21.29 2.10
CA TRP A 209 -3.43 20.06 2.84
C TRP A 209 -3.15 18.79 2.04
N SER A 210 -3.44 18.79 0.74
CA SER A 210 -3.09 17.64 -0.11
C SER A 210 -1.57 17.46 -0.24
N ALA A 211 -0.81 18.54 -0.28
CA ALA A 211 0.64 18.49 -0.32
C ALA A 211 1.22 17.96 1.00
N VAL A 212 0.71 18.43 2.14
CA VAL A 212 1.09 17.94 3.47
C VAL A 212 0.82 16.44 3.58
N ILE A 213 -0.39 16.01 3.26
CA ILE A 213 -0.76 14.58 3.29
C ILE A 213 0.14 13.78 2.35
N GLY A 214 0.39 14.29 1.14
CA GLY A 214 1.28 13.65 0.17
C GLY A 214 2.69 13.45 0.71
N GLY A 215 3.29 14.48 1.33
CA GLY A 215 4.62 14.42 1.93
C GLY A 215 4.69 13.42 3.10
N LEU A 216 3.65 13.38 3.94
CA LEU A 216 3.54 12.37 5.00
C LEU A 216 3.43 10.95 4.43
N LEU A 217 2.59 10.74 3.40
CA LEU A 217 2.48 9.42 2.74
C LEU A 217 3.79 9.00 2.06
N PHE A 218 4.52 9.94 1.47
CA PHE A 218 5.86 9.69 0.95
C PHE A 218 6.85 9.30 2.05
N SER A 219 6.69 9.87 3.25
CA SER A 219 7.43 9.45 4.46
C SER A 219 6.93 8.13 5.05
N ILE A 220 6.21 7.31 4.30
CA ILE A 220 5.97 5.90 4.59
C ILE A 220 6.96 5.05 3.78
N ARG A 221 6.98 5.25 2.46
CA ARG A 221 7.86 4.56 1.52
C ARG A 221 8.20 5.43 0.32
N ASN A 222 9.48 5.47 -0.02
CA ASN A 222 9.99 6.28 -1.13
C ASN A 222 9.48 5.82 -2.52
N VAL A 223 9.07 4.55 -2.67
CA VAL A 223 8.52 4.03 -3.94
C VAL A 223 7.29 4.81 -4.40
N PHE A 224 6.57 5.47 -3.49
CA PHE A 224 5.42 6.31 -3.83
C PHE A 224 5.77 7.55 -4.67
N VAL A 225 7.07 7.88 -4.83
CA VAL A 225 7.48 8.92 -5.76
C VAL A 225 7.14 8.57 -7.20
N LEU A 226 7.22 7.30 -7.60
CA LEU A 226 6.97 6.87 -8.98
C LEU A 226 5.54 7.20 -9.46
N PRO A 227 4.46 6.80 -8.74
CA PRO A 227 3.11 7.26 -9.05
C PRO A 227 2.93 8.78 -9.02
N LEU A 228 3.62 9.49 -8.12
CA LEU A 228 3.54 10.95 -8.04
C LEU A 228 4.22 11.63 -9.24
N ILE A 229 5.28 11.05 -9.79
CA ILE A 229 5.87 11.49 -11.07
C ILE A 229 4.83 11.34 -12.19
N VAL A 230 4.19 10.18 -12.31
CA VAL A 230 3.15 9.94 -13.33
C VAL A 230 2.02 10.97 -13.19
N TRP A 231 1.52 11.16 -11.97
CA TRP A 231 0.45 12.11 -11.69
C TRP A 231 0.86 13.56 -11.96
N GLY A 232 2.05 13.99 -11.50
CA GLY A 232 2.54 15.36 -11.67
C GLY A 232 2.76 15.72 -13.13
N LEU A 233 3.36 14.84 -13.92
CA LEU A 233 3.54 15.03 -15.34
C LEU A 233 2.21 15.02 -16.11
N TYR A 234 1.27 14.15 -15.72
CA TYR A 234 -0.10 14.18 -16.27
C TYR A 234 -0.79 15.51 -16.00
N GLN A 235 -0.67 16.07 -14.78
CA GLN A 235 -1.20 17.39 -14.43
C GLN A 235 -0.60 18.51 -15.29
N LEU A 236 0.70 18.46 -15.55
CA LEU A 236 1.38 19.47 -16.35
C LEU A 236 1.00 19.38 -17.83
N PHE A 237 1.07 18.20 -18.44
CA PHE A 237 1.00 18.05 -19.89
C PHE A 237 -0.42 17.81 -20.40
N GLN A 238 -1.24 17.04 -19.68
CA GLN A 238 -2.58 16.68 -20.12
C GLN A 238 -3.66 17.62 -19.55
N GLU A 239 -3.64 17.84 -18.23
CA GLU A 239 -4.61 18.71 -17.55
C GLU A 239 -4.24 20.21 -17.71
N LYS A 240 -3.03 20.53 -18.17
CA LYS A 240 -2.51 21.89 -18.33
C LYS A 240 -2.70 22.72 -17.06
N THR A 241 -2.50 22.10 -15.92
CA THR A 241 -2.54 22.77 -14.62
C THR A 241 -1.41 23.78 -14.53
N SER A 242 -1.68 24.97 -13.95
CA SER A 242 -0.68 26.02 -13.82
C SER A 242 0.61 25.52 -13.16
N PRO A 243 1.80 25.72 -13.77
CA PRO A 243 3.07 25.29 -13.18
C PRO A 243 3.30 25.87 -11.78
N LYS A 244 2.85 27.11 -11.53
CA LYS A 244 2.94 27.74 -10.18
C LYS A 244 2.20 26.94 -9.11
N LYS A 245 1.01 26.39 -9.46
CA LYS A 245 0.21 25.57 -8.55
C LYS A 245 0.91 24.24 -8.23
N ILE A 246 1.51 23.60 -9.23
CA ILE A 246 2.25 22.35 -9.08
C ILE A 246 3.55 22.57 -8.30
N PHE A 247 4.26 23.65 -8.58
CA PHE A 247 5.47 24.03 -7.84
C PHE A 247 5.17 24.29 -6.36
N LEU A 248 4.13 25.06 -6.05
CA LEU A 248 3.71 25.31 -4.65
C LEU A 248 3.35 23.99 -3.96
N TRP A 249 2.62 23.11 -4.64
CA TRP A 249 2.29 21.78 -4.12
C TRP A 249 3.55 20.95 -3.83
N GLY A 250 4.47 20.90 -4.79
CA GLY A 250 5.73 20.17 -4.66
C GLY A 250 6.60 20.70 -3.53
N PHE A 251 6.68 22.03 -3.37
CA PHE A 251 7.44 22.65 -2.29
C PHE A 251 6.88 22.27 -0.91
N VAL A 252 5.55 22.42 -0.71
CA VAL A 252 4.90 22.05 0.56
C VAL A 252 5.01 20.54 0.82
N PHE A 253 4.90 19.73 -0.22
CA PHE A 253 5.09 18.27 -0.15
C PHE A 253 6.50 17.92 0.36
N LEU A 254 7.55 18.48 -0.25
CA LEU A 254 8.93 18.23 0.16
C LEU A 254 9.21 18.75 1.57
N LEU A 255 8.68 19.91 1.93
CA LEU A 255 8.79 20.45 3.29
C LEU A 255 8.13 19.53 4.31
N SER A 256 6.91 19.06 4.03
CA SER A 256 6.20 18.13 4.90
C SER A 256 6.94 16.79 5.07
N PHE A 257 7.52 16.28 4.00
CA PHE A 257 8.39 15.11 4.05
C PHE A 257 9.63 15.35 4.90
N ALA A 258 10.36 16.44 4.65
CA ALA A 258 11.61 16.78 5.35
C ALA A 258 11.39 16.96 6.87
N ILE A 259 10.29 17.58 7.28
CA ILE A 259 9.95 17.79 8.69
C ILE A 259 9.87 16.46 9.45
N THR A 260 9.51 15.36 8.83
CA THR A 260 9.45 14.05 9.51
C THR A 260 10.80 13.53 10.00
N PHE A 261 11.91 14.02 9.43
CA PHE A 261 13.27 13.65 9.82
C PHE A 261 13.88 14.56 10.89
N VAL A 262 13.32 15.75 11.10
CA VAL A 262 13.87 16.75 12.03
C VAL A 262 14.12 16.19 13.43
N PRO A 263 13.24 15.38 14.05
CA PRO A 263 13.49 14.84 15.37
C PRO A 263 14.77 13.96 15.42
N PHE A 264 15.01 13.17 14.38
CA PHE A 264 16.15 12.25 14.32
C PHE A 264 17.47 12.99 14.07
N ILE A 265 17.46 13.97 13.17
CA ILE A 265 18.62 14.81 12.87
C ILE A 265 18.99 15.67 14.09
N TRP A 266 18.00 16.12 14.85
CA TRP A 266 18.21 16.97 16.03
C TRP A 266 18.71 16.19 17.24
N LEU A 267 18.11 15.03 17.51
CA LEU A 267 18.41 14.24 18.72
C LEU A 267 19.63 13.32 18.54
N TYR A 268 19.91 12.88 17.31
CA TYR A 268 20.92 11.87 16.99
C TYR A 268 21.71 12.28 15.73
N PRO A 269 22.40 13.41 15.73
CA PRO A 269 23.01 13.95 14.51
C PRO A 269 24.08 13.01 13.93
N ASP A 270 24.96 12.45 14.76
CA ASP A 270 26.05 11.61 14.30
C ASP A 270 25.53 10.27 13.77
N GLU A 271 24.67 9.60 14.56
CA GLU A 271 24.11 8.30 14.21
C GLU A 271 23.23 8.38 12.95
N PHE A 272 22.51 9.50 12.75
CA PHE A 272 21.66 9.68 11.57
C PHE A 272 22.47 9.68 10.27
N TRP A 273 23.67 10.27 10.26
CA TRP A 273 24.49 10.27 9.07
C TRP A 273 25.19 8.94 8.82
N GLU A 274 25.43 8.13 9.85
CA GLU A 274 25.97 6.78 9.70
C GLU A 274 24.93 5.78 9.19
N VAL A 275 23.74 5.76 9.81
CA VAL A 275 22.65 4.83 9.46
C VAL A 275 21.34 5.58 9.38
N ASN A 276 20.72 5.60 8.21
CA ASN A 276 19.42 6.24 8.01
C ASN A 276 18.55 5.43 7.03
N PRO A 277 17.23 5.66 6.97
CA PRO A 277 16.35 4.89 6.10
C PRO A 277 16.67 5.04 4.62
N PHE A 278 17.31 6.13 4.18
CA PHE A 278 17.72 6.28 2.78
C PHE A 278 18.87 5.35 2.42
N SER A 279 19.89 5.27 3.27
CA SER A 279 21.01 4.35 3.06
C SER A 279 20.55 2.90 3.08
N THR A 280 19.66 2.54 4.03
CA THR A 280 19.06 1.21 4.13
C THR A 280 18.25 0.85 2.88
N GLN A 281 17.39 1.75 2.39
CA GLN A 281 16.59 1.47 1.19
C GLN A 281 17.42 1.45 -0.09
N SER A 282 18.43 2.31 -0.22
CA SER A 282 19.31 2.33 -1.40
C SER A 282 20.22 1.11 -1.49
N SER A 283 20.51 0.46 -0.36
CA SER A 283 21.28 -0.80 -0.36
C SER A 283 20.48 -1.99 -0.90
N LEU A 284 19.13 -1.92 -0.86
CA LEU A 284 18.26 -3.01 -1.30
C LEU A 284 18.04 -3.04 -2.83
N VAL A 285 18.20 -1.89 -3.51
CA VAL A 285 17.92 -1.77 -4.95
C VAL A 285 19.07 -1.01 -5.62
N SER A 286 19.67 -1.60 -6.65
CA SER A 286 20.74 -0.92 -7.36
C SER A 286 20.27 0.37 -8.04
N PHE A 287 21.14 1.38 -8.08
CA PHE A 287 20.86 2.69 -8.66
C PHE A 287 20.32 2.61 -10.11
N HIS A 288 20.79 1.67 -10.90
CA HIS A 288 20.34 1.47 -12.27
C HIS A 288 18.85 1.11 -12.36
N PHE A 289 18.34 0.29 -11.42
CA PHE A 289 16.91 -0.03 -11.34
C PHE A 289 16.10 1.18 -10.91
N ILE A 290 16.59 1.99 -9.99
CA ILE A 290 15.90 3.22 -9.57
C ILE A 290 15.73 4.14 -10.80
N VAL A 291 16.81 4.39 -11.54
CA VAL A 291 16.78 5.21 -12.76
C VAL A 291 15.82 4.61 -13.79
N LEU A 292 15.87 3.29 -14.00
CA LEU A 292 14.97 2.60 -14.93
C LEU A 292 13.50 2.80 -14.56
N PHE A 293 13.13 2.62 -13.31
CA PHE A 293 11.75 2.81 -12.84
C PHE A 293 11.29 4.26 -12.96
N VAL A 294 12.17 5.23 -12.68
CA VAL A 294 11.87 6.65 -12.90
C VAL A 294 11.63 6.94 -14.38
N LEU A 295 12.45 6.40 -15.27
CA LEU A 295 12.26 6.56 -16.72
C LEU A 295 10.95 5.91 -17.19
N ILE A 296 10.60 4.73 -16.65
CA ILE A 296 9.31 4.07 -16.93
C ILE A 296 8.15 4.93 -16.43
N ALA A 297 8.26 5.54 -15.25
CA ALA A 297 7.23 6.43 -14.73
C ALA A 297 7.05 7.69 -15.61
N ILE A 298 8.15 8.29 -16.04
CA ILE A 298 8.14 9.44 -16.97
C ILE A 298 7.51 9.02 -18.31
N ALA A 299 7.99 7.94 -18.92
CA ALA A 299 7.45 7.45 -20.18
C ALA A 299 5.96 7.09 -20.06
N GLY A 300 5.57 6.38 -18.98
CA GLY A 300 4.19 6.00 -18.69
C GLY A 300 3.25 7.19 -18.59
N SER A 301 3.73 8.32 -18.06
CA SER A 301 2.91 9.54 -17.95
C SER A 301 2.43 10.09 -19.28
N PHE A 302 3.22 9.94 -20.35
CA PHE A 302 2.84 10.40 -21.70
C PHE A 302 1.77 9.51 -22.34
N PHE A 303 1.61 8.27 -21.88
CA PHE A 303 0.53 7.37 -22.33
C PHE A 303 -0.77 7.58 -21.56
N CYS A 304 -0.75 8.31 -20.43
CA CYS A 304 -1.94 8.63 -19.68
C CYS A 304 -2.80 9.66 -20.40
N ARG A 305 -4.04 9.28 -20.73
CA ARG A 305 -5.04 10.16 -21.39
C ARG A 305 -6.14 10.62 -20.43
N ASN A 306 -6.27 9.94 -19.32
CA ASN A 306 -7.29 10.19 -18.28
C ASN A 306 -6.82 9.67 -16.93
N TYR A 307 -7.54 9.99 -15.86
CA TYR A 307 -7.19 9.55 -14.50
C TYR A 307 -7.21 8.02 -14.29
N ASN A 308 -8.00 7.28 -15.09
CA ASN A 308 -7.96 5.82 -14.99
C ASN A 308 -6.60 5.28 -15.43
N ASP A 309 -6.01 5.89 -16.46
CA ASP A 309 -4.67 5.52 -16.93
C ASP A 309 -3.61 5.86 -15.88
N VAL A 310 -3.70 7.05 -15.26
CA VAL A 310 -2.81 7.46 -14.16
C VAL A 310 -2.88 6.45 -13.01
N ARG A 311 -4.08 6.06 -12.58
CA ARG A 311 -4.25 5.05 -11.52
C ARG A 311 -3.68 3.71 -11.90
N PHE A 312 -3.95 3.26 -13.13
CA PHE A 312 -3.45 1.99 -13.63
C PHE A 312 -1.92 1.95 -13.64
N PHE A 313 -1.26 2.96 -14.24
CA PHE A 313 0.20 3.04 -14.23
C PHE A 313 0.77 3.21 -12.83
N SER A 314 0.08 3.94 -11.96
CA SER A 314 0.49 4.09 -10.55
C SER A 314 0.48 2.77 -9.80
N VAL A 315 -0.54 1.93 -9.99
CA VAL A 315 -0.61 0.59 -9.36
C VAL A 315 0.42 -0.36 -9.97
N LEU A 316 0.71 -0.23 -11.28
CA LEU A 316 1.70 -1.06 -11.95
C LEU A 316 3.13 -0.79 -11.47
N LEU A 317 3.41 0.42 -10.98
CA LEU A 317 4.72 0.86 -10.49
C LEU A 317 4.94 0.57 -9.00
N LEU A 318 3.89 0.19 -8.27
CA LEU A 318 3.95 -0.19 -6.85
C LEU A 318 4.11 -1.70 -6.67
#